data_0353e4f8156cfbcfc5306ff1688198db
#
_entry.id   0353e4f8156cfbcfc5306ff1688198db
#
_cell.length_a   1.000
_cell.length_b   1.000
_cell.length_c   1.000
_cell.angle_alpha   90.00
_cell.angle_beta   90.00
_cell.angle_gamma   90.00
#
_symmetry.space_group_name_H-M   'P 1'
#
loop_
_entity.id
_entity.type
_entity.pdbx_description
1 polymer ?
#
loop_
_entity_poly.entity_id
_entity_poly.type
_entity_poly.pdbx_seq_one_letter_code
_entity_poly.pdbx_strand_id
1 'polypeptide(L)'
;MPANTQPDIIDQKISEDYKYGFVTDIESETLPPGLDEDVVRFISTKKEEPQWLVDWRLKAYRHWLKTKEPVWAKIHYHDIDYQDIIYYSAPKKKELQSLDEVDPELLRTYDKLGIPLEEQKMLSGVAVDAVFDSVSVTTTFREELGKYGIIFCSFSEAAKNHSDLVKKYLGTVVPYTDNYFATLNSAVFSDGSFVYIPKGVRCPMELSTYFRINEAKTGQFERTLIIADEGSYVSYLEGCTAPMRDENQLHAAVVELVAHKDATIKYSTVQNWYPGHPETGVGGIYNFVTKRGICLEENSRISWTQVETGSAITWKYPSCILKGDNSVGEFYSVALSNNHQQADTGTKMIHLGKNTRSTIISKGISAGHGQQAYRGQVKIMKGAENARNFSQCDSILIGDKCAAHTFPYIDVRNPTAQMEHEATTSNIGEDQLFYCNQRGLSTEDAISMIVNGFCKDVFNELPMEFAMEATKLMEVSLEGSVG
;
A
#
# COMPACT_ATOMS: atom_id res chain seq x y z
N MET A 1 12.69 -14.56 -54.82
CA MET A 1 13.14 -14.88 -53.43
C MET A 1 12.17 -14.15 -52.49
N PRO A 2 11.40 -14.80 -51.66
CA PRO A 2 10.54 -14.11 -50.72
C PRO A 2 11.38 -13.61 -49.53
N ALA A 3 11.20 -12.36 -49.19
CA ALA A 3 11.79 -11.73 -48.01
C ALA A 3 11.28 -12.41 -46.74
N ASN A 4 12.22 -12.89 -45.94
CA ASN A 4 11.98 -13.48 -44.62
C ASN A 4 11.77 -12.33 -43.63
N THR A 5 10.53 -11.92 -43.42
CA THR A 5 10.17 -11.01 -42.35
C THR A 5 10.14 -11.80 -41.04
N GLN A 6 11.24 -11.73 -40.29
CA GLN A 6 11.16 -12.04 -38.86
C GLN A 6 10.17 -11.02 -38.25
N PRO A 7 9.21 -11.48 -37.44
CA PRO A 7 8.37 -10.55 -36.70
C PRO A 7 9.26 -9.69 -35.81
N ASP A 8 9.03 -8.40 -35.85
CA ASP A 8 9.79 -7.39 -35.12
C ASP A 8 9.76 -7.73 -33.63
N ILE A 9 10.92 -7.67 -32.99
CA ILE A 9 11.09 -7.86 -31.53
C ILE A 9 10.22 -6.85 -30.75
N ILE A 10 9.88 -5.74 -31.40
CA ILE A 10 8.98 -4.70 -30.91
C ILE A 10 7.54 -5.21 -30.80
N ASP A 11 7.02 -5.94 -31.79
CA ASP A 11 5.67 -6.54 -31.73
C ASP A 11 5.54 -7.63 -30.67
N GLN A 12 6.65 -8.32 -30.33
CA GLN A 12 6.66 -9.29 -29.23
C GLN A 12 6.67 -8.61 -27.85
N LYS A 13 7.25 -7.41 -27.71
CA LYS A 13 7.24 -6.66 -26.44
C LYS A 13 5.94 -5.90 -26.21
N ILE A 14 5.25 -5.44 -27.26
CA ILE A 14 3.93 -4.77 -27.18
C ILE A 14 2.83 -5.75 -26.74
N SER A 15 3.05 -7.06 -26.90
CA SER A 15 2.13 -8.13 -26.47
C SER A 15 2.50 -8.77 -25.11
N GLU A 16 3.42 -8.20 -24.34
CA GLU A 16 3.57 -8.64 -22.96
C GLU A 16 2.37 -8.16 -22.13
N ASP A 17 1.34 -9.00 -22.10
CA ASP A 17 0.20 -8.87 -21.19
C ASP A 17 0.70 -8.57 -19.76
N TYR A 18 -0.07 -7.76 -19.01
CA TYR A 18 0.21 -7.48 -17.60
C TYR A 18 0.63 -8.77 -16.87
N LYS A 19 1.91 -8.89 -16.54
CA LYS A 19 2.58 -10.10 -16.02
C LYS A 19 1.81 -10.75 -14.86
N TYR A 20 1.11 -9.94 -14.05
CA TYR A 20 0.39 -10.37 -12.87
C TYR A 20 -1.11 -10.61 -13.14
N GLY A 21 -1.56 -10.45 -14.40
CA GLY A 21 -2.98 -10.53 -14.81
C GLY A 21 -3.58 -11.94 -14.87
N PHE A 22 -2.81 -12.99 -14.60
CA PHE A 22 -3.30 -14.37 -14.62
C PHE A 22 -4.21 -14.66 -13.42
N VAL A 23 -5.16 -15.59 -13.60
CA VAL A 23 -6.02 -16.15 -12.54
C VAL A 23 -5.41 -17.48 -12.10
N THR A 24 -5.37 -17.73 -10.79
CA THR A 24 -4.97 -19.02 -10.22
C THR A 24 -6.19 -19.93 -10.18
N ASP A 25 -6.11 -21.10 -10.84
CA ASP A 25 -7.20 -22.09 -10.85
C ASP A 25 -7.12 -22.93 -9.58
N ILE A 26 -7.84 -22.50 -8.54
CA ILE A 26 -7.91 -23.18 -7.25
C ILE A 26 -9.34 -23.18 -6.73
N GLU A 27 -9.75 -24.30 -6.13
CA GLU A 27 -11.07 -24.43 -5.56
C GLU A 27 -11.19 -23.63 -4.26
N SER A 28 -12.06 -22.61 -4.24
CA SER A 28 -12.28 -21.72 -3.11
C SER A 28 -13.63 -21.94 -2.43
N GLU A 29 -13.67 -21.70 -1.12
CA GLU A 29 -14.91 -21.54 -0.36
C GLU A 29 -15.25 -20.05 -0.32
N THR A 30 -16.32 -19.64 -0.99
CA THR A 30 -16.76 -18.25 -1.05
C THR A 30 -18.13 -18.09 -0.41
N LEU A 31 -18.35 -16.95 0.28
CA LEU A 31 -19.70 -16.55 0.68
C LEU A 31 -20.48 -16.02 -0.53
N PRO A 32 -21.81 -16.08 -0.49
CA PRO A 32 -22.61 -15.30 -1.43
C PRO A 32 -22.35 -13.79 -1.24
N PRO A 33 -22.54 -12.99 -2.31
CA PRO A 33 -22.45 -11.53 -2.20
C PRO A 33 -23.40 -10.95 -1.15
N GLY A 34 -23.01 -9.85 -0.54
CA GLY A 34 -23.81 -9.09 0.41
C GLY A 34 -23.16 -8.95 1.78
N LEU A 35 -23.58 -7.92 2.51
CA LEU A 35 -23.06 -7.60 3.85
C LEU A 35 -24.20 -7.34 4.83
N ASP A 36 -24.24 -8.17 5.88
CA ASP A 36 -25.10 -8.05 7.04
C ASP A 36 -24.38 -8.50 8.32
N GLU A 37 -25.04 -8.54 9.46
CA GLU A 37 -24.45 -9.00 10.72
C GLU A 37 -24.08 -10.50 10.68
N ASP A 38 -24.77 -11.31 9.90
CA ASP A 38 -24.50 -12.76 9.81
C ASP A 38 -23.20 -13.01 9.03
N VAL A 39 -22.93 -12.24 7.97
CA VAL A 39 -21.65 -12.26 7.26
C VAL A 39 -20.50 -11.85 8.20
N VAL A 40 -20.67 -10.78 9.00
CA VAL A 40 -19.65 -10.36 9.98
C VAL A 40 -19.38 -11.47 11.00
N ARG A 41 -20.42 -12.11 11.54
CA ARG A 41 -20.30 -13.24 12.47
C ARG A 41 -19.67 -14.47 11.83
N PHE A 42 -20.00 -14.74 10.57
CA PHE A 42 -19.42 -15.85 9.82
C PHE A 42 -17.90 -15.68 9.65
N ILE A 43 -17.42 -14.49 9.24
CA ILE A 43 -15.98 -14.20 9.14
C ILE A 43 -15.30 -14.47 10.49
N SER A 44 -15.84 -13.95 11.58
CA SER A 44 -15.30 -14.16 12.92
C SER A 44 -15.29 -15.63 13.34
N THR A 45 -16.32 -16.39 12.98
CA THR A 45 -16.41 -17.83 13.27
C THR A 45 -15.36 -18.62 12.49
N LYS A 46 -15.20 -18.33 11.18
CA LYS A 46 -14.18 -18.96 10.34
C LYS A 46 -12.77 -18.69 10.84
N LYS A 47 -12.53 -17.48 11.37
CA LYS A 47 -11.25 -17.05 11.93
C LYS A 47 -11.09 -17.44 13.41
N GLU A 48 -12.08 -18.12 14.03
CA GLU A 48 -12.07 -18.52 15.45
C GLU A 48 -11.73 -17.35 16.39
N GLU A 49 -12.27 -16.18 16.09
CA GLU A 49 -11.96 -14.95 16.81
C GLU A 49 -12.53 -14.92 18.23
N PRO A 50 -11.85 -14.29 19.19
CA PRO A 50 -12.39 -14.11 20.55
C PRO A 50 -13.61 -13.17 20.53
N GLN A 51 -14.54 -13.38 21.45
CA GLN A 51 -15.83 -12.66 21.51
C GLN A 51 -15.68 -11.13 21.53
N TRP A 52 -14.65 -10.59 22.16
CA TRP A 52 -14.41 -9.14 22.19
C TRP A 52 -14.16 -8.56 20.77
N LEU A 53 -13.53 -9.34 19.88
CA LEU A 53 -13.28 -8.90 18.50
C LEU A 53 -14.57 -8.97 17.66
N VAL A 54 -15.38 -10.02 17.85
CA VAL A 54 -16.72 -10.10 17.26
C VAL A 54 -17.57 -8.88 17.63
N ASP A 55 -17.59 -8.51 18.91
CA ASP A 55 -18.34 -7.35 19.40
C ASP A 55 -17.81 -6.03 18.82
N TRP A 56 -16.48 -5.93 18.63
CA TRP A 56 -15.84 -4.78 18.02
C TRP A 56 -16.23 -4.64 16.54
N ARG A 57 -16.21 -5.74 15.78
CA ARG A 57 -16.65 -5.78 14.36
C ARG A 57 -18.12 -5.37 14.21
N LEU A 58 -18.99 -5.90 15.04
CA LEU A 58 -20.43 -5.55 15.00
C LEU A 58 -20.68 -4.09 15.33
N LYS A 59 -19.90 -3.49 16.26
CA LYS A 59 -19.95 -2.04 16.51
C LYS A 59 -19.53 -1.24 15.28
N ALA A 60 -18.46 -1.69 14.60
CA ALA A 60 -18.00 -1.09 13.36
C ALA A 60 -19.06 -1.17 12.26
N TYR A 61 -19.64 -2.35 12.03
CA TYR A 61 -20.69 -2.54 11.04
C TYR A 61 -21.91 -1.63 11.28
N ARG A 62 -22.42 -1.59 12.52
CA ARG A 62 -23.52 -0.71 12.89
C ARG A 62 -23.21 0.77 12.79
N HIS A 63 -21.95 1.16 12.93
CA HIS A 63 -21.48 2.52 12.69
C HIS A 63 -21.43 2.82 11.19
N TRP A 64 -20.90 1.88 10.39
CA TRP A 64 -20.83 2.00 8.94
C TRP A 64 -22.19 2.25 8.29
N LEU A 65 -23.24 1.52 8.70
CA LEU A 65 -24.61 1.71 8.22
C LEU A 65 -25.16 3.15 8.43
N LYS A 66 -24.57 3.90 9.36
CA LYS A 66 -24.97 5.28 9.68
C LYS A 66 -24.04 6.33 9.05
N THR A 67 -22.93 5.89 8.49
CA THR A 67 -21.91 6.76 7.91
C THR A 67 -22.17 6.91 6.41
N LYS A 68 -21.95 8.10 5.88
CA LYS A 68 -22.08 8.34 4.44
C LYS A 68 -20.74 8.20 3.77
N GLU A 69 -20.73 7.62 2.58
CA GLU A 69 -19.57 7.59 1.73
C GLU A 69 -19.11 9.01 1.39
N PRO A 70 -17.81 9.32 1.53
CA PRO A 70 -17.32 10.67 1.30
C PRO A 70 -17.22 10.97 -0.20
N VAL A 71 -17.53 12.22 -0.58
CA VAL A 71 -17.53 12.69 -1.99
C VAL A 71 -16.58 13.86 -2.24
N TRP A 72 -15.65 14.13 -1.32
CA TRP A 72 -14.77 15.30 -1.38
C TRP A 72 -13.47 15.07 -2.16
N ALA A 73 -13.11 13.84 -2.44
CA ALA A 73 -11.88 13.52 -3.18
C ALA A 73 -11.98 13.92 -4.66
N LYS A 74 -10.83 14.21 -5.27
CA LYS A 74 -10.74 14.57 -6.68
C LYS A 74 -10.59 13.33 -7.57
N ILE A 75 -11.51 12.40 -7.39
CA ILE A 75 -11.63 11.15 -8.15
C ILE A 75 -13.08 10.93 -8.53
N HIS A 76 -13.31 10.25 -9.62
CA HIS A 76 -14.65 9.91 -10.12
C HIS A 76 -14.70 8.43 -10.42
N TYR A 77 -15.60 7.72 -9.77
CA TYR A 77 -15.80 6.28 -9.96
C TYR A 77 -17.30 5.97 -9.93
N HIS A 78 -17.67 4.80 -10.44
CA HIS A 78 -19.05 4.34 -10.39
C HIS A 78 -19.46 4.00 -8.96
N ASP A 79 -20.73 4.22 -8.65
CA ASP A 79 -21.29 3.84 -7.35
C ASP A 79 -20.98 2.37 -7.04
N ILE A 80 -20.50 2.11 -5.84
CA ILE A 80 -20.15 0.76 -5.38
C ILE A 80 -21.41 0.11 -4.80
N ASP A 81 -21.82 -1.01 -5.40
CA ASP A 81 -22.85 -1.87 -4.80
C ASP A 81 -22.22 -2.78 -3.74
N TYR A 82 -22.26 -2.35 -2.50
CA TYR A 82 -21.75 -3.13 -1.37
C TYR A 82 -22.52 -4.43 -1.13
N GLN A 83 -23.67 -4.64 -1.76
CA GLN A 83 -24.42 -5.89 -1.68
C GLN A 83 -24.07 -6.86 -2.82
N ASP A 84 -23.31 -6.44 -3.83
CA ASP A 84 -22.76 -7.33 -4.88
C ASP A 84 -21.29 -7.73 -4.62
N ILE A 85 -20.73 -7.38 -3.44
CA ILE A 85 -19.36 -7.75 -3.05
C ILE A 85 -19.36 -9.04 -2.23
N ILE A 86 -18.40 -9.92 -2.52
CA ILE A 86 -18.05 -11.10 -1.72
C ILE A 86 -17.05 -10.68 -0.64
N TYR A 87 -17.40 -10.85 0.64
CA TYR A 87 -16.60 -10.40 1.78
C TYR A 87 -15.68 -11.46 2.38
N TYR A 88 -15.78 -12.70 1.91
CA TYR A 88 -14.91 -13.78 2.31
C TYR A 88 -14.74 -14.78 1.20
N SER A 89 -13.49 -15.07 0.85
CA SER A 89 -13.08 -16.14 -0.05
C SER A 89 -11.79 -16.76 0.48
N ALA A 90 -11.71 -18.08 0.51
CA ALA A 90 -10.52 -18.79 0.96
C ALA A 90 -10.34 -20.09 0.17
N PRO A 91 -9.10 -20.52 -0.12
CA PRO A 91 -8.83 -21.85 -0.64
C PRO A 91 -9.44 -22.94 0.25
N LYS A 92 -10.05 -23.99 -0.32
CA LYS A 92 -10.73 -25.04 0.45
C LYS A 92 -9.83 -25.85 1.38
N LYS A 93 -8.52 -25.89 1.13
CA LYS A 93 -7.55 -26.55 2.01
C LYS A 93 -7.20 -25.67 3.19
N LYS A 94 -7.24 -26.26 4.40
CA LYS A 94 -6.96 -25.58 5.68
C LYS A 94 -5.54 -25.02 5.80
N GLU A 95 -5.38 -24.08 6.76
CA GLU A 95 -4.09 -23.56 7.27
C GLU A 95 -3.04 -24.68 7.37
N LEU A 96 -1.94 -24.49 6.72
CA LEU A 96 -0.91 -25.49 6.55
C LEU A 96 0.28 -25.13 7.45
N GLN A 97 0.79 -26.09 8.20
CA GLN A 97 1.90 -25.87 9.13
C GLN A 97 3.27 -25.91 8.43
N SER A 98 3.32 -26.37 7.18
CA SER A 98 4.55 -26.40 6.39
C SER A 98 4.29 -26.14 4.91
N LEU A 99 5.33 -25.69 4.18
CA LEU A 99 5.28 -25.47 2.72
C LEU A 99 4.96 -26.76 1.95
N ASP A 100 5.30 -27.93 2.47
CA ASP A 100 5.05 -29.22 1.82
C ASP A 100 3.53 -29.57 1.78
N GLU A 101 2.74 -28.90 2.58
CA GLU A 101 1.29 -29.08 2.64
C GLU A 101 0.52 -28.05 1.79
N VAL A 102 1.20 -26.99 1.29
CA VAL A 102 0.61 -25.94 0.46
C VAL A 102 0.19 -26.51 -0.90
N ASP A 103 -0.95 -26.05 -1.41
CA ASP A 103 -1.38 -26.45 -2.74
C ASP A 103 -0.32 -26.10 -3.77
N PRO A 104 0.14 -27.04 -4.59
CA PRO A 104 1.17 -26.81 -5.60
C PRO A 104 0.84 -25.66 -6.56
N GLU A 105 -0.44 -25.40 -6.82
CA GLU A 105 -0.84 -24.28 -7.69
C GLU A 105 -0.68 -22.91 -7.01
N LEU A 106 -0.89 -22.84 -5.70
CA LEU A 106 -0.56 -21.64 -4.92
C LEU A 106 0.95 -21.38 -4.91
N LEU A 107 1.77 -22.41 -4.68
CA LEU A 107 3.22 -22.28 -4.75
C LEU A 107 3.69 -21.78 -6.12
N ARG A 108 3.15 -22.34 -7.21
CA ARG A 108 3.42 -21.88 -8.58
C ARG A 108 2.97 -20.44 -8.80
N THR A 109 1.86 -20.02 -8.21
CA THR A 109 1.37 -18.64 -8.28
C THR A 109 2.40 -17.67 -7.71
N TYR A 110 2.89 -17.92 -6.50
CA TYR A 110 3.91 -17.07 -5.89
C TYR A 110 5.26 -17.12 -6.61
N ASP A 111 5.64 -18.27 -7.15
CA ASP A 111 6.85 -18.39 -7.98
C ASP A 111 6.75 -17.55 -9.28
N LYS A 112 5.58 -17.59 -9.97
CA LYS A 112 5.31 -16.72 -11.13
C LYS A 112 5.34 -15.23 -10.77
N LEU A 113 4.90 -14.88 -9.56
CA LEU A 113 4.94 -13.52 -9.04
C LEU A 113 6.37 -13.07 -8.67
N GLY A 114 7.32 -14.01 -8.64
CA GLY A 114 8.70 -13.77 -8.23
C GLY A 114 8.88 -13.66 -6.72
N ILE A 115 7.94 -14.25 -5.94
CA ILE A 115 7.96 -14.26 -4.48
C ILE A 115 8.40 -15.64 -4.01
N PRO A 116 9.66 -15.82 -3.60
CA PRO A 116 10.14 -17.10 -3.12
C PRO A 116 9.54 -17.38 -1.73
N LEU A 117 8.73 -18.42 -1.62
CA LEU A 117 8.22 -18.89 -0.32
C LEU A 117 9.16 -19.89 0.36
N GLU A 118 10.07 -20.50 -0.39
CA GLU A 118 11.08 -21.41 0.16
C GLU A 118 12.24 -20.63 0.78
N GLU A 119 12.46 -20.77 2.08
CA GLU A 119 13.55 -20.10 2.81
C GLU A 119 14.94 -20.30 2.18
N GLN A 120 15.17 -21.45 1.54
CA GLN A 120 16.42 -21.78 0.85
C GLN A 120 16.67 -20.96 -0.43
N LYS A 121 15.61 -20.41 -1.04
CA LYS A 121 15.69 -19.53 -2.21
C LYS A 121 15.84 -18.05 -1.83
N MET A 122 15.68 -17.72 -0.56
CA MET A 122 15.74 -16.34 -0.06
C MET A 122 17.18 -15.93 0.23
N LEU A 123 17.90 -15.53 -0.82
CA LEU A 123 19.24 -14.96 -0.70
C LEU A 123 19.29 -13.58 -0.03
N SER A 124 18.14 -12.93 0.11
CA SER A 124 18.03 -11.52 0.54
C SER A 124 17.82 -11.31 2.05
N GLY A 125 17.59 -12.37 2.84
CA GLY A 125 17.29 -12.20 4.27
C GLY A 125 15.97 -11.46 4.54
N VAL A 126 14.92 -11.76 3.75
CA VAL A 126 13.57 -11.21 3.91
C VAL A 126 12.62 -12.28 4.41
N ALA A 127 11.91 -12.02 5.51
CA ALA A 127 10.81 -12.88 5.95
C ALA A 127 9.51 -12.45 5.25
N VAL A 128 8.79 -13.41 4.70
CA VAL A 128 7.58 -13.17 3.90
C VAL A 128 6.36 -13.81 4.55
N ASP A 129 5.26 -13.05 4.63
CA ASP A 129 3.90 -13.55 4.86
C ASP A 129 3.11 -13.45 3.54
N ALA A 130 2.59 -14.56 3.05
CA ALA A 130 1.87 -14.63 1.79
C ALA A 130 0.37 -14.75 2.06
N VAL A 131 -0.39 -13.76 1.62
CA VAL A 131 -1.85 -13.69 1.77
C VAL A 131 -2.54 -13.86 0.42
N PHE A 132 -3.45 -14.83 0.33
CA PHE A 132 -4.24 -15.13 -0.87
C PHE A 132 -5.72 -14.98 -0.54
N ASP A 133 -6.38 -14.03 -1.21
CA ASP A 133 -7.75 -13.61 -0.89
C ASP A 133 -7.90 -13.30 0.62
N SER A 134 -8.68 -14.07 1.34
CA SER A 134 -9.02 -13.81 2.75
C SER A 134 -8.15 -14.57 3.78
N VAL A 135 -7.07 -15.24 3.38
CA VAL A 135 -6.26 -16.06 4.30
C VAL A 135 -4.76 -15.93 4.07
N SER A 136 -3.99 -15.94 5.17
CA SER A 136 -2.55 -16.15 5.11
C SER A 136 -2.26 -17.62 4.77
N VAL A 137 -1.43 -17.82 3.75
CA VAL A 137 -1.04 -19.15 3.27
C VAL A 137 0.16 -19.68 4.02
N THR A 138 1.16 -18.81 4.27
CA THR A 138 2.39 -19.18 4.97
C THR A 138 3.13 -17.95 5.45
N THR A 139 3.88 -18.10 6.55
CA THR A 139 4.83 -17.10 7.06
C THR A 139 6.19 -17.76 7.23
N THR A 140 7.22 -17.21 6.59
CA THR A 140 8.59 -17.74 6.62
C THR A 140 9.40 -17.21 7.80
N PHE A 141 10.50 -17.87 8.17
CA PHE A 141 11.46 -17.47 9.22
C PHE A 141 10.86 -17.28 10.63
N ARG A 142 9.71 -17.88 10.92
CA ARG A 142 9.03 -17.72 12.24
C ARG A 142 9.89 -18.15 13.41
N GLU A 143 10.58 -19.29 13.29
CA GLU A 143 11.45 -19.82 14.36
C GLU A 143 12.67 -18.93 14.59
N GLU A 144 13.24 -18.37 13.52
CA GLU A 144 14.40 -17.48 13.61
C GLU A 144 14.02 -16.17 14.28
N LEU A 145 12.94 -15.54 13.84
CA LEU A 145 12.39 -14.32 14.46
C LEU A 145 11.99 -14.56 15.93
N GLY A 146 11.41 -15.74 16.22
CA GLY A 146 11.02 -16.15 17.56
C GLY A 146 12.20 -16.19 18.56
N LYS A 147 13.43 -16.48 18.10
CA LYS A 147 14.65 -16.43 18.95
C LYS A 147 14.92 -15.05 19.53
N TYR A 148 14.46 -14.00 18.85
CA TYR A 148 14.55 -12.61 19.30
C TYR A 148 13.27 -12.15 20.04
N GLY A 149 12.27 -13.03 20.20
CA GLY A 149 10.97 -12.69 20.74
C GLY A 149 10.09 -11.86 19.79
N ILE A 150 10.47 -11.76 18.53
CA ILE A 150 9.70 -11.07 17.49
C ILE A 150 8.49 -11.92 17.13
N ILE A 151 7.32 -11.27 17.07
CA ILE A 151 6.10 -11.88 16.56
C ILE A 151 5.87 -11.34 15.17
N PHE A 152 5.82 -12.23 14.19
CA PHE A 152 5.42 -11.94 12.80
C PHE A 152 4.50 -13.08 12.35
N CYS A 153 3.23 -12.78 12.19
CA CYS A 153 2.21 -13.77 11.84
C CYS A 153 0.99 -13.08 11.21
N SER A 154 0.04 -13.87 10.73
CA SER A 154 -1.24 -13.35 10.27
C SER A 154 -1.99 -12.67 11.42
N PHE A 155 -2.85 -11.69 11.06
CA PHE A 155 -3.68 -11.01 12.06
C PHE A 155 -4.64 -11.99 12.78
N SER A 156 -5.19 -12.94 12.02
CA SER A 156 -6.08 -13.99 12.56
C SER A 156 -5.37 -14.83 13.63
N GLU A 157 -4.14 -15.22 13.38
CA GLU A 157 -3.32 -15.96 14.36
C GLU A 157 -3.01 -15.10 15.60
N ALA A 158 -2.64 -13.83 15.40
CA ALA A 158 -2.38 -12.92 16.49
C ALA A 158 -3.60 -12.70 17.39
N ALA A 159 -4.79 -12.60 16.79
CA ALA A 159 -6.05 -12.45 17.54
C ALA A 159 -6.33 -13.63 18.48
N LYS A 160 -5.90 -14.85 18.12
CA LYS A 160 -6.01 -16.06 18.93
C LYS A 160 -4.88 -16.16 19.96
N ASN A 161 -3.63 -16.13 19.51
CA ASN A 161 -2.45 -16.49 20.30
C ASN A 161 -1.86 -15.31 21.10
N HIS A 162 -2.11 -14.07 20.63
CA HIS A 162 -1.60 -12.83 21.23
C HIS A 162 -2.72 -11.82 21.48
N SER A 163 -3.90 -12.35 21.88
CA SER A 163 -5.15 -11.58 22.02
C SER A 163 -5.01 -10.32 22.87
N ASP A 164 -4.23 -10.37 23.97
CA ASP A 164 -4.03 -9.23 24.85
C ASP A 164 -3.28 -8.08 24.16
N LEU A 165 -2.26 -8.39 23.35
CA LEU A 165 -1.54 -7.39 22.55
C LEU A 165 -2.46 -6.79 21.48
N VAL A 166 -3.16 -7.63 20.73
CA VAL A 166 -4.12 -7.16 19.72
C VAL A 166 -5.17 -6.27 20.35
N LYS A 167 -5.79 -6.71 21.46
CA LYS A 167 -6.80 -5.94 22.18
C LYS A 167 -6.29 -4.60 22.72
N LYS A 168 -5.01 -4.54 23.11
CA LYS A 168 -4.37 -3.32 23.62
C LYS A 168 -4.18 -2.27 22.54
N TYR A 169 -3.85 -2.67 21.31
CA TYR A 169 -3.41 -1.74 20.26
C TYR A 169 -4.38 -1.58 19.11
N LEU A 170 -5.21 -2.58 18.79
CA LEU A 170 -6.17 -2.51 17.69
C LEU A 170 -7.12 -1.31 17.84
N GLY A 171 -7.20 -0.51 16.80
CA GLY A 171 -8.10 0.64 16.76
C GLY A 171 -7.64 1.83 17.61
N THR A 172 -6.43 1.81 18.17
CA THR A 172 -5.88 2.93 18.95
C THR A 172 -5.36 4.06 18.06
N VAL A 173 -4.96 3.73 16.83
CA VAL A 173 -4.44 4.68 15.83
C VAL A 173 -5.47 4.89 14.72
N VAL A 174 -6.14 3.82 14.28
CA VAL A 174 -7.28 3.88 13.36
C VAL A 174 -8.52 3.31 14.06
N PRO A 175 -9.26 4.12 14.83
CA PRO A 175 -10.51 3.66 15.43
C PRO A 175 -11.52 3.25 14.35
N TYR A 176 -12.44 2.35 14.67
CA TYR A 176 -13.47 1.92 13.72
C TYR A 176 -14.40 3.07 13.26
N THR A 177 -14.26 4.27 13.83
CA THR A 177 -14.99 5.47 13.47
C THR A 177 -14.15 6.48 12.67
N ASP A 178 -12.95 6.12 12.20
CA ASP A 178 -12.00 7.06 11.55
C ASP A 178 -12.58 7.63 10.23
N ASN A 179 -12.99 6.77 9.33
CA ASN A 179 -13.63 7.14 8.06
C ASN A 179 -14.46 5.96 7.52
N TYR A 180 -15.24 6.21 6.48
CA TYR A 180 -16.17 5.25 5.88
C TYR A 180 -15.52 3.90 5.53
N PHE A 181 -14.39 3.90 4.79
CA PHE A 181 -13.71 2.68 4.35
C PHE A 181 -12.96 1.98 5.48
N ALA A 182 -12.38 2.73 6.42
CA ALA A 182 -11.77 2.14 7.62
C ALA A 182 -12.83 1.51 8.55
N THR A 183 -14.04 2.08 8.59
CA THR A 183 -15.18 1.51 9.31
C THR A 183 -15.63 0.20 8.66
N LEU A 184 -15.78 0.19 7.32
CA LEU A 184 -16.09 -1.03 6.56
C LEU A 184 -15.02 -2.10 6.79
N ASN A 185 -13.74 -1.76 6.62
CA ASN A 185 -12.64 -2.67 6.92
C ASN A 185 -12.74 -3.23 8.33
N SER A 186 -12.99 -2.36 9.33
CA SER A 186 -13.13 -2.79 10.73
C SER A 186 -14.22 -3.83 10.96
N ALA A 187 -15.28 -3.80 10.15
CA ALA A 187 -16.34 -4.80 10.22
C ALA A 187 -15.97 -6.14 9.56
N VAL A 188 -15.26 -6.09 8.43
CA VAL A 188 -15.13 -7.25 7.54
C VAL A 188 -13.71 -7.69 7.23
N PHE A 189 -12.66 -7.06 7.78
CA PHE A 189 -11.30 -7.49 7.47
C PHE A 189 -11.12 -8.98 7.73
N SER A 190 -10.51 -9.66 6.76
CA SER A 190 -10.39 -11.12 6.79
C SER A 190 -9.02 -11.58 7.29
N ASP A 191 -7.95 -10.89 6.90
CA ASP A 191 -6.61 -11.11 7.42
C ASP A 191 -5.74 -9.85 7.27
N GLY A 192 -4.44 -10.01 7.39
CA GLY A 192 -3.41 -8.98 7.34
C GLY A 192 -2.24 -9.39 8.21
N SER A 193 -1.32 -8.48 8.46
CA SER A 193 -0.12 -8.79 9.22
C SER A 193 -0.16 -8.24 10.64
N PHE A 194 0.32 -9.03 11.57
CA PHE A 194 0.62 -8.61 12.93
C PHE A 194 2.12 -8.70 13.19
N VAL A 195 2.72 -7.58 13.61
CA VAL A 195 4.15 -7.50 13.93
C VAL A 195 4.32 -6.87 15.32
N TYR A 196 5.07 -7.54 16.18
CA TYR A 196 5.53 -6.99 17.45
C TYR A 196 7.03 -7.17 17.59
N ILE A 197 7.75 -6.07 17.76
CA ILE A 197 9.19 -6.07 18.00
C ILE A 197 9.45 -5.73 19.46
N PRO A 198 10.05 -6.64 20.24
CA PRO A 198 10.30 -6.43 21.67
C PRO A 198 11.29 -5.29 21.93
N LYS A 199 11.24 -4.80 23.16
CA LYS A 199 12.14 -3.75 23.67
C LYS A 199 13.61 -4.02 23.37
N GLY A 200 14.29 -3.05 22.76
CA GLY A 200 15.71 -3.08 22.44
C GLY A 200 16.11 -4.01 21.29
N VAL A 201 15.15 -4.65 20.64
CA VAL A 201 15.41 -5.59 19.55
C VAL A 201 15.44 -4.85 18.21
N ARG A 202 16.53 -5.03 17.47
CA ARG A 202 16.60 -4.67 16.05
C ARG A 202 16.24 -5.89 15.22
N CYS A 203 15.18 -5.81 14.43
CA CYS A 203 14.78 -6.91 13.55
C CYS A 203 15.96 -7.29 12.63
N PRO A 204 16.40 -8.56 12.60
CA PRO A 204 17.61 -8.96 11.88
C PRO A 204 17.44 -8.99 10.36
N MET A 205 16.21 -8.95 9.88
CA MET A 205 15.86 -9.03 8.47
C MET A 205 14.69 -8.12 8.12
N GLU A 206 14.50 -7.85 6.83
CA GLU A 206 13.30 -7.17 6.34
C GLU A 206 12.09 -8.09 6.51
N LEU A 207 10.95 -7.52 6.91
CA LEU A 207 9.67 -8.24 6.92
C LEU A 207 8.87 -7.82 5.69
N SER A 208 8.20 -8.77 5.06
CA SER A 208 7.37 -8.46 3.89
C SER A 208 6.05 -9.21 3.95
N THR A 209 4.97 -8.56 3.54
CA THR A 209 3.71 -9.23 3.27
C THR A 209 3.29 -8.98 1.84
N TYR A 210 2.84 -10.05 1.18
CA TYR A 210 2.40 -9.99 -0.19
C TYR A 210 0.94 -10.40 -0.29
N PHE A 211 0.10 -9.50 -0.81
CA PHE A 211 -1.33 -9.71 -0.98
C PHE A 211 -1.67 -10.00 -2.44
N ARG A 212 -2.45 -11.06 -2.64
CA ARG A 212 -2.98 -11.46 -3.96
C ARG A 212 -4.48 -11.59 -3.90
N ILE A 213 -5.21 -10.76 -4.62
CA ILE A 213 -6.62 -10.98 -4.94
C ILE A 213 -6.67 -11.99 -6.09
N ASN A 214 -7.56 -12.96 -6.03
CA ASN A 214 -7.74 -13.94 -7.11
C ASN A 214 -9.19 -14.12 -7.52
N GLU A 215 -10.12 -14.21 -6.56
CA GLU A 215 -11.52 -14.51 -6.82
C GLU A 215 -12.29 -13.30 -7.41
N ALA A 216 -13.20 -13.55 -8.36
CA ALA A 216 -14.04 -12.52 -8.97
C ALA A 216 -15.02 -11.92 -7.93
N LYS A 217 -15.39 -10.65 -8.08
CA LYS A 217 -16.31 -9.91 -7.19
C LYS A 217 -15.91 -9.89 -5.71
N THR A 218 -14.73 -10.38 -5.36
CA THR A 218 -14.24 -10.36 -3.98
C THR A 218 -13.67 -9.01 -3.64
N GLY A 219 -14.12 -8.42 -2.55
CA GLY A 219 -13.46 -7.29 -1.92
C GLY A 219 -12.26 -7.76 -1.09
N GLN A 220 -11.18 -7.00 -1.10
CA GLN A 220 -10.00 -7.26 -0.28
C GLN A 220 -9.95 -6.30 0.90
N PHE A 221 -9.94 -6.84 2.11
CA PHE A 221 -10.04 -6.07 3.35
C PHE A 221 -8.96 -6.55 4.32
N GLU A 222 -7.74 -6.01 4.18
CA GLU A 222 -6.64 -6.36 5.08
C GLU A 222 -6.52 -5.38 6.24
N ARG A 223 -6.01 -5.89 7.38
CA ARG A 223 -5.67 -5.06 8.51
C ARG A 223 -4.29 -5.40 9.06
N THR A 224 -3.36 -4.48 8.92
CA THR A 224 -1.98 -4.62 9.41
C THR A 224 -1.78 -3.81 10.67
N LEU A 225 -1.18 -4.42 11.70
CA LEU A 225 -0.83 -3.78 12.97
C LEU A 225 0.64 -4.05 13.30
N ILE A 226 1.45 -2.98 13.34
CA ILE A 226 2.88 -3.06 13.67
C ILE A 226 3.17 -2.27 14.93
N ILE A 227 3.75 -2.93 15.91
CA ILE A 227 4.14 -2.35 17.19
C ILE A 227 5.66 -2.50 17.36
N ALA A 228 6.37 -1.38 17.45
CA ALA A 228 7.78 -1.34 17.79
C ALA A 228 7.92 -0.83 19.23
N ASP A 229 8.34 -1.72 20.15
CA ASP A 229 8.52 -1.41 21.57
C ASP A 229 9.80 -0.56 21.79
N GLU A 230 10.02 -0.10 22.96
CA GLU A 230 11.10 0.84 23.32
C GLU A 230 12.47 0.41 22.75
N GLY A 231 13.13 1.33 22.00
CA GLY A 231 14.45 1.12 21.43
C GLY A 231 14.52 0.07 20.31
N SER A 232 13.39 -0.36 19.79
CA SER A 232 13.35 -1.38 18.73
C SER A 232 13.39 -0.79 17.31
N TYR A 233 13.67 -1.64 16.34
CA TYR A 233 13.71 -1.28 14.92
C TYR A 233 13.08 -2.35 14.04
N VAL A 234 12.26 -1.94 13.10
CA VAL A 234 11.73 -2.80 12.05
C VAL A 234 11.65 -2.06 10.72
N SER A 235 11.96 -2.79 9.63
CA SER A 235 11.64 -2.42 8.27
C SER A 235 10.64 -3.44 7.73
N TYR A 236 9.55 -2.94 7.16
CA TYR A 236 8.44 -3.75 6.67
C TYR A 236 8.02 -3.28 5.28
N LEU A 237 7.80 -4.25 4.39
CA LEU A 237 7.32 -4.01 3.04
C LEU A 237 5.97 -4.66 2.78
N GLU A 238 5.11 -3.96 2.07
CA GLU A 238 3.84 -4.47 1.56
C GLU A 238 3.85 -4.47 0.03
N GLY A 239 3.63 -5.64 -0.56
CA GLY A 239 3.43 -5.82 -1.99
C GLY A 239 2.01 -6.29 -2.30
N CYS A 240 1.40 -5.80 -3.39
CA CYS A 240 0.03 -6.13 -3.74
C CYS A 240 -0.14 -6.31 -5.24
N THR A 241 -0.90 -7.36 -5.65
CA THR A 241 -1.28 -7.60 -7.04
C THR A 241 -2.70 -8.15 -7.18
N ALA A 242 -3.28 -7.99 -8.36
CA ALA A 242 -4.59 -8.55 -8.73
C ALA A 242 -4.58 -9.03 -10.20
N PRO A 243 -5.43 -10.02 -10.57
CA PRO A 243 -5.60 -10.41 -11.97
C PRO A 243 -6.31 -9.34 -12.78
N MET A 244 -6.20 -9.42 -14.11
CA MET A 244 -7.00 -8.62 -15.05
C MET A 244 -8.46 -9.08 -15.02
N ARG A 245 -9.40 -8.15 -14.82
CA ARG A 245 -10.83 -8.40 -14.88
C ARG A 245 -11.58 -7.18 -15.42
N ASP A 246 -12.65 -7.42 -16.18
CA ASP A 246 -13.52 -6.38 -16.74
C ASP A 246 -14.48 -5.76 -15.70
N GLU A 247 -14.39 -6.17 -14.45
CA GLU A 247 -15.15 -5.63 -13.33
C GLU A 247 -14.24 -4.87 -12.35
N ASN A 248 -14.82 -3.89 -11.66
CA ASN A 248 -14.09 -3.19 -10.59
C ASN A 248 -14.15 -4.01 -9.29
N GLN A 249 -13.01 -4.09 -8.61
CA GLN A 249 -12.92 -4.74 -7.31
C GLN A 249 -12.48 -3.74 -6.25
N LEU A 250 -13.10 -3.82 -5.07
CA LEU A 250 -12.78 -2.93 -3.95
C LEU A 250 -11.65 -3.51 -3.10
N HIS A 251 -10.58 -2.74 -2.95
CA HIS A 251 -9.55 -2.95 -1.95
C HIS A 251 -9.63 -1.85 -0.89
N ALA A 252 -9.98 -2.21 0.33
CA ALA A 252 -10.10 -1.27 1.45
C ALA A 252 -9.29 -1.77 2.65
N ALA A 253 -8.01 -1.41 2.70
CA ALA A 253 -7.08 -1.84 3.75
C ALA A 253 -6.90 -0.80 4.85
N VAL A 254 -6.49 -1.29 6.03
CA VAL A 254 -6.11 -0.45 7.18
C VAL A 254 -4.76 -0.86 7.71
N VAL A 255 -3.88 0.12 7.94
CA VAL A 255 -2.58 -0.07 8.58
C VAL A 255 -2.45 0.82 9.80
N GLU A 256 -2.07 0.23 10.92
CA GLU A 256 -1.78 0.91 12.19
C GLU A 256 -0.33 0.69 12.60
N LEU A 257 0.43 1.77 12.81
CA LEU A 257 1.82 1.71 13.31
C LEU A 257 1.90 2.39 14.67
N VAL A 258 2.53 1.72 15.63
CA VAL A 258 2.79 2.27 16.98
C VAL A 258 4.27 2.19 17.27
N ALA A 259 4.95 3.34 17.36
CA ALA A 259 6.34 3.44 17.74
C ALA A 259 6.46 3.99 19.16
N HIS A 260 7.02 3.20 20.08
CA HIS A 260 7.33 3.58 21.44
C HIS A 260 8.64 4.39 21.53
N LYS A 261 9.10 4.70 22.73
CA LYS A 261 10.32 5.48 22.97
C LYS A 261 11.52 4.93 22.20
N ASP A 262 12.26 5.80 21.52
CA ASP A 262 13.48 5.47 20.77
C ASP A 262 13.27 4.38 19.68
N ALA A 263 12.01 4.01 19.37
CA ALA A 263 11.70 3.00 18.37
C ALA A 263 11.63 3.58 16.95
N THR A 264 11.96 2.76 15.96
CA THR A 264 11.88 3.15 14.55
C THR A 264 11.12 2.11 13.74
N ILE A 265 10.13 2.58 12.97
CA ILE A 265 9.40 1.78 11.98
C ILE A 265 9.63 2.39 10.61
N LYS A 266 10.18 1.61 9.67
CA LYS A 266 10.15 1.90 8.23
C LYS A 266 9.07 1.04 7.60
N TYR A 267 8.13 1.68 6.91
CA TYR A 267 7.03 0.98 6.23
C TYR A 267 7.04 1.36 4.75
N SER A 268 7.31 0.40 3.91
CA SER A 268 7.37 0.58 2.46
C SER A 268 6.19 -0.12 1.79
N THR A 269 5.68 0.45 0.70
CA THR A 269 4.64 -0.16 -0.13
C THR A 269 5.04 -0.04 -1.59
N VAL A 270 5.01 -1.16 -2.30
CA VAL A 270 5.07 -1.20 -3.77
C VAL A 270 3.77 -1.84 -4.24
N GLN A 271 2.90 -1.04 -4.85
CA GLN A 271 1.59 -1.49 -5.30
C GLN A 271 1.51 -1.53 -6.82
N ASN A 272 1.14 -2.69 -7.32
CA ASN A 272 0.95 -2.95 -8.74
C ASN A 272 -0.41 -3.65 -8.95
N TRP A 273 -1.48 -2.92 -8.69
CA TRP A 273 -2.84 -3.37 -8.95
C TRP A 273 -3.18 -3.28 -10.43
N TYR A 274 -4.12 -4.10 -10.89
CA TYR A 274 -4.65 -3.97 -12.24
C TYR A 274 -5.37 -2.60 -12.43
N PRO A 275 -4.94 -1.79 -13.43
CA PRO A 275 -5.45 -0.42 -13.60
C PRO A 275 -6.78 -0.32 -14.37
N GLY A 276 -7.30 -1.43 -14.90
CA GLY A 276 -8.37 -1.46 -15.89
C GLY A 276 -7.84 -1.47 -17.33
N HIS A 277 -8.75 -1.62 -18.27
CA HIS A 277 -8.41 -1.68 -19.69
C HIS A 277 -7.83 -0.32 -20.16
N PRO A 278 -6.66 -0.29 -20.82
CA PRO A 278 -5.94 0.95 -21.10
C PRO A 278 -6.70 1.93 -22.00
N GLU A 279 -7.50 1.44 -22.95
CA GLU A 279 -8.25 2.30 -23.88
C GLU A 279 -9.63 2.71 -23.32
N THR A 280 -10.31 1.84 -22.58
CA THR A 280 -11.69 2.07 -22.14
C THR A 280 -11.82 2.45 -20.68
N GLY A 281 -10.81 2.15 -19.86
CA GLY A 281 -10.84 2.31 -18.39
C GLY A 281 -11.78 1.34 -17.68
N VAL A 282 -12.28 0.30 -18.37
CA VAL A 282 -13.18 -0.69 -17.78
C VAL A 282 -12.41 -1.63 -16.85
N GLY A 283 -12.99 -1.96 -15.70
CA GLY A 283 -12.39 -2.84 -14.72
C GLY A 283 -11.36 -2.13 -13.83
N GLY A 284 -10.50 -2.92 -13.20
CA GLY A 284 -9.44 -2.45 -12.34
C GLY A 284 -9.82 -2.25 -10.88
N ILE A 285 -8.83 -2.02 -10.05
CA ILE A 285 -8.97 -1.98 -8.59
C ILE A 285 -9.31 -0.57 -8.10
N TYR A 286 -10.30 -0.46 -7.20
CA TYR A 286 -10.55 0.70 -6.36
C TYR A 286 -9.76 0.53 -5.06
N ASN A 287 -8.64 1.23 -4.96
CA ASN A 287 -7.66 1.09 -3.89
C ASN A 287 -7.83 2.19 -2.83
N PHE A 288 -8.69 1.93 -1.83
CA PHE A 288 -9.06 2.88 -0.78
C PHE A 288 -8.43 2.48 0.55
N VAL A 289 -7.29 3.08 0.89
CA VAL A 289 -6.45 2.63 2.00
C VAL A 289 -6.30 3.68 3.08
N THR A 290 -6.46 3.27 4.32
CA THR A 290 -6.24 4.10 5.51
C THR A 290 -4.99 3.63 6.25
N LYS A 291 -3.92 4.42 6.20
CA LYS A 291 -2.66 4.17 6.93
C LYS A 291 -2.43 5.26 7.97
N ARG A 292 -2.22 4.87 9.23
CA ARG A 292 -1.94 5.79 10.33
C ARG A 292 -0.79 5.27 11.19
N GLY A 293 0.11 6.17 11.54
CA GLY A 293 1.19 5.90 12.48
C GLY A 293 1.17 6.89 13.65
N ILE A 294 1.56 6.43 14.82
CA ILE A 294 1.79 7.27 15.99
C ILE A 294 3.21 7.08 16.53
N CYS A 295 3.96 8.15 16.54
CA CYS A 295 5.18 8.29 17.34
C CYS A 295 4.75 8.60 18.77
N LEU A 296 4.51 7.55 19.56
CA LEU A 296 3.77 7.63 20.83
C LEU A 296 4.58 8.33 21.92
N GLU A 297 5.89 8.08 21.96
CA GLU A 297 6.81 8.50 22.99
C GLU A 297 8.06 9.17 22.39
N GLU A 298 8.94 9.67 23.24
CA GLU A 298 10.10 10.48 22.84
C GLU A 298 11.05 9.76 21.87
N ASN A 299 11.69 10.53 20.96
CA ASN A 299 12.67 10.10 19.97
C ASN A 299 12.17 8.99 19.01
N SER A 300 10.89 8.68 19.00
CA SER A 300 10.33 7.66 18.11
C SER A 300 10.29 8.15 16.66
N ARG A 301 10.38 7.23 15.70
CA ARG A 301 10.42 7.55 14.27
C ARG A 301 9.53 6.61 13.47
N ILE A 302 8.76 7.18 12.54
CA ILE A 302 8.01 6.44 11.51
C ILE A 302 8.35 7.04 10.15
N SER A 303 8.78 6.18 9.23
CA SER A 303 9.05 6.53 7.84
C SER A 303 8.12 5.73 6.92
N TRP A 304 7.34 6.43 6.10
CA TRP A 304 6.51 5.86 5.06
C TRP A 304 7.17 6.04 3.71
N THR A 305 7.35 4.95 2.94
CA THR A 305 7.77 5.01 1.54
C THR A 305 6.72 4.33 0.67
N GLN A 306 6.24 4.99 -0.37
CA GLN A 306 5.19 4.47 -1.24
C GLN A 306 5.55 4.60 -2.71
N VAL A 307 5.33 3.52 -3.47
CA VAL A 307 5.31 3.52 -4.92
C VAL A 307 3.95 2.99 -5.36
N GLU A 308 3.15 3.87 -5.93
CA GLU A 308 1.79 3.59 -6.39
C GLU A 308 1.78 3.60 -7.91
N THR A 309 1.72 2.41 -8.49
CA THR A 309 1.53 2.20 -9.93
C THR A 309 0.34 1.26 -10.12
N GLY A 310 -0.47 1.46 -11.06
CA GLY A 310 -1.68 0.64 -11.20
C GLY A 310 -2.86 1.20 -10.39
N SER A 311 -3.89 0.39 -10.19
CA SER A 311 -5.24 0.74 -9.74
C SER A 311 -5.99 1.64 -10.71
N ALA A 312 -7.28 1.38 -10.92
CA ALA A 312 -8.14 2.32 -11.63
C ALA A 312 -8.32 3.61 -10.81
N ILE A 313 -8.54 3.46 -9.51
CA ILE A 313 -8.68 4.57 -8.56
C ILE A 313 -7.78 4.31 -7.35
N THR A 314 -6.94 5.28 -7.01
CA THR A 314 -6.16 5.27 -5.74
C THR A 314 -6.62 6.39 -4.83
N TRP A 315 -7.04 6.05 -3.60
CA TRP A 315 -7.44 7.01 -2.58
C TRP A 315 -6.77 6.69 -1.24
N LYS A 316 -5.68 7.41 -0.93
CA LYS A 316 -4.76 6.98 0.13
C LYS A 316 -3.98 8.13 0.75
N TYR A 317 -4.07 8.29 2.08
CA TYR A 317 -3.34 9.31 2.82
C TYR A 317 -2.70 8.71 4.08
N PRO A 318 -1.48 8.19 4.03
CA PRO A 318 -0.74 7.85 5.23
C PRO A 318 -0.60 9.04 6.16
N SER A 319 -0.68 8.81 7.44
CA SER A 319 -0.49 9.89 8.42
C SER A 319 0.47 9.50 9.52
N CYS A 320 1.11 10.51 10.11
CA CYS A 320 1.95 10.34 11.28
C CYS A 320 1.57 11.36 12.35
N ILE A 321 1.26 10.87 13.55
CA ILE A 321 1.02 11.69 14.74
C ILE A 321 2.33 11.70 15.55
N LEU A 322 2.98 12.85 15.62
CA LEU A 322 4.23 13.08 16.34
C LEU A 322 3.89 13.53 17.76
N LYS A 323 3.59 12.55 18.63
CA LYS A 323 3.12 12.81 20.00
C LYS A 323 4.28 12.95 20.99
N GLY A 324 5.29 12.11 20.88
CA GLY A 324 6.48 12.15 21.73
C GLY A 324 7.39 13.32 21.35
N ASP A 325 8.10 13.87 22.32
CA ASP A 325 9.11 14.90 22.09
C ASP A 325 10.24 14.34 21.22
N ASN A 326 10.84 15.18 20.37
CA ASN A 326 11.90 14.84 19.41
C ASN A 326 11.51 13.75 18.39
N SER A 327 10.24 13.39 18.27
CA SER A 327 9.82 12.37 17.32
C SER A 327 9.91 12.84 15.86
N VAL A 328 10.08 11.87 14.94
CA VAL A 328 10.32 12.13 13.53
C VAL A 328 9.30 11.38 12.68
N GLY A 329 8.66 12.07 11.74
CA GLY A 329 7.77 11.50 10.74
C GLY A 329 8.27 11.79 9.33
N GLU A 330 8.33 10.78 8.49
CA GLU A 330 8.78 10.92 7.11
C GLU A 330 7.78 10.32 6.15
N PHE A 331 7.66 10.92 4.99
CA PHE A 331 6.83 10.44 3.90
C PHE A 331 7.53 10.69 2.57
N TYR A 332 7.81 9.59 1.88
CA TYR A 332 8.39 9.56 0.54
C TYR A 332 7.41 8.85 -0.38
N SER A 333 7.01 9.46 -1.48
CA SER A 333 6.03 8.84 -2.38
C SER A 333 6.30 9.12 -3.85
N VAL A 334 6.07 8.10 -4.66
CA VAL A 334 5.87 8.21 -6.11
C VAL A 334 4.45 7.73 -6.39
N ALA A 335 3.68 8.52 -7.13
CA ALA A 335 2.39 8.10 -7.66
C ALA A 335 2.38 8.32 -9.17
N LEU A 336 2.05 7.25 -9.92
CA LEU A 336 1.90 7.31 -11.36
C LEU A 336 0.44 7.05 -11.74
N SER A 337 -0.13 7.92 -12.54
CA SER A 337 -1.44 7.74 -13.16
C SER A 337 -1.32 7.85 -14.68
N ASN A 338 -1.59 6.76 -15.38
CA ASN A 338 -1.58 6.70 -16.84
C ASN A 338 -2.97 6.30 -17.37
N ASN A 339 -3.20 6.45 -18.65
CA ASN A 339 -4.47 6.11 -19.31
C ASN A 339 -5.68 6.73 -18.57
N HIS A 340 -6.59 5.91 -18.02
CA HIS A 340 -7.80 6.37 -17.32
C HIS A 340 -7.67 6.35 -15.79
N GLN A 341 -6.46 6.11 -15.26
CA GLN A 341 -6.22 6.04 -13.82
C GLN A 341 -6.44 7.39 -13.14
N GLN A 342 -6.96 7.34 -11.92
CA GLN A 342 -7.14 8.52 -11.08
C GLN A 342 -6.54 8.26 -9.69
N ALA A 343 -5.80 9.21 -9.17
CA ALA A 343 -5.21 9.13 -7.85
C ALA A 343 -5.48 10.40 -7.05
N ASP A 344 -6.06 10.28 -5.86
CA ASP A 344 -6.07 11.33 -4.85
C ASP A 344 -5.29 10.81 -3.65
N THR A 345 -4.01 11.20 -3.59
CA THR A 345 -3.04 10.71 -2.61
C THR A 345 -2.49 11.83 -1.76
N GLY A 346 -1.65 11.50 -0.81
CA GLY A 346 -0.98 12.50 0.02
C GLY A 346 -0.64 12.00 1.40
N THR A 347 -0.45 12.92 2.33
CA THR A 347 -0.07 12.58 3.70
C THR A 347 -0.58 13.60 4.72
N LYS A 348 -0.55 13.20 6.00
CA LYS A 348 -0.88 14.08 7.14
C LYS A 348 0.23 13.95 8.19
N MET A 349 0.87 15.07 8.53
CA MET A 349 1.86 15.17 9.62
C MET A 349 1.29 16.06 10.73
N ILE A 350 1.09 15.47 11.92
CA ILE A 350 0.46 16.17 13.05
C ILE A 350 1.44 16.23 14.21
N HIS A 351 1.97 17.41 14.49
CA HIS A 351 2.94 17.70 15.54
C HIS A 351 2.24 18.05 16.84
N LEU A 352 2.45 17.23 17.88
CA LEU A 352 1.94 17.43 19.24
C LEU A 352 3.08 17.66 20.25
N GLY A 353 4.17 16.87 20.14
CA GLY A 353 5.36 16.95 20.99
C GLY A 353 6.31 18.10 20.59
N LYS A 354 7.26 18.40 21.47
CA LYS A 354 8.28 19.42 21.26
C LYS A 354 9.41 18.91 20.39
N ASN A 355 10.09 19.82 19.65
CA ASN A 355 11.23 19.52 18.79
C ASN A 355 10.95 18.45 17.73
N THR A 356 9.69 18.22 17.40
CA THR A 356 9.29 17.21 16.41
C THR A 356 9.66 17.64 15.00
N ARG A 357 9.96 16.67 14.14
CA ARG A 357 10.35 16.92 12.75
C ARG A 357 9.53 16.08 11.79
N SER A 358 9.16 16.67 10.65
CA SER A 358 8.58 15.90 9.55
C SER A 358 9.18 16.32 8.20
N THR A 359 9.33 15.31 7.33
CA THR A 359 9.77 15.47 5.94
C THR A 359 8.74 14.84 5.03
N ILE A 360 8.36 15.57 3.99
CA ILE A 360 7.45 15.11 2.96
C ILE A 360 8.10 15.32 1.60
N ILE A 361 8.33 14.24 0.85
CA ILE A 361 8.80 14.28 -0.54
C ILE A 361 7.82 13.46 -1.37
N SER A 362 7.04 14.12 -2.22
CA SER A 362 6.03 13.50 -3.05
C SER A 362 6.28 13.81 -4.52
N LYS A 363 6.38 12.76 -5.33
CA LYS A 363 6.60 12.85 -6.77
C LYS A 363 5.37 12.30 -7.48
N GLY A 364 4.71 13.14 -8.27
CA GLY A 364 3.54 12.78 -9.07
C GLY A 364 3.88 12.67 -10.56
N ILE A 365 3.38 11.66 -11.24
CA ILE A 365 3.54 11.51 -12.69
C ILE A 365 2.16 11.24 -13.27
N SER A 366 1.72 12.11 -14.17
CA SER A 366 0.47 11.93 -14.90
C SER A 366 0.77 11.82 -16.39
N ALA A 367 0.26 10.76 -17.02
CA ALA A 367 0.43 10.50 -18.44
C ALA A 367 -0.91 10.18 -19.11
N GLY A 368 -0.99 10.29 -20.43
CA GLY A 368 -2.21 9.98 -21.18
C GLY A 368 -3.41 10.80 -20.75
N HIS A 369 -4.42 10.16 -20.14
CA HIS A 369 -5.60 10.79 -19.53
C HIS A 369 -5.56 10.74 -17.99
N GLY A 370 -4.43 10.33 -17.41
CA GLY A 370 -4.26 10.16 -15.97
C GLY A 370 -4.55 11.44 -15.19
N GLN A 371 -5.21 11.30 -14.04
CA GLN A 371 -5.57 12.41 -13.18
C GLN A 371 -4.96 12.19 -11.80
N GLN A 372 -4.20 13.17 -11.31
CA GLN A 372 -3.61 13.13 -10.00
C GLN A 372 -4.02 14.30 -9.13
N ALA A 373 -4.25 14.02 -7.86
CA ALA A 373 -4.38 15.01 -6.80
C ALA A 373 -3.47 14.62 -5.64
N TYR A 374 -2.65 15.55 -5.19
CA TYR A 374 -1.87 15.41 -3.97
C TYR A 374 -2.46 16.29 -2.87
N ARG A 375 -2.69 15.72 -1.66
CA ARG A 375 -3.14 16.46 -0.47
C ARG A 375 -2.14 16.36 0.65
N GLY A 376 -1.48 17.46 0.98
CA GLY A 376 -0.52 17.56 2.07
C GLY A 376 -1.12 18.27 3.27
N GLN A 377 -1.34 17.57 4.39
CA GLN A 377 -1.75 18.21 5.64
C GLN A 377 -0.58 18.26 6.61
N VAL A 378 -0.21 19.46 7.04
CA VAL A 378 0.72 19.65 8.17
C VAL A 378 0.02 20.47 9.25
N LYS A 379 -0.06 19.90 10.44
CA LYS A 379 -0.69 20.57 11.59
C LYS A 379 0.28 20.60 12.76
N ILE A 380 0.66 21.82 13.17
CA ILE A 380 1.53 22.05 14.32
C ILE A 380 0.71 22.64 15.44
N MET A 381 0.53 21.88 16.52
CA MET A 381 -0.32 22.27 17.65
C MET A 381 0.39 23.26 18.56
N LYS A 382 -0.36 23.95 19.43
CA LYS A 382 0.14 24.99 20.35
C LYS A 382 1.30 24.48 21.23
N GLY A 383 1.27 23.22 21.65
CA GLY A 383 2.29 22.62 22.51
C GLY A 383 3.57 22.16 21.78
N ALA A 384 3.55 22.11 20.46
CA ALA A 384 4.65 21.60 19.64
C ALA A 384 5.74 22.68 19.43
N GLU A 385 6.44 23.05 20.49
CA GLU A 385 7.55 24.00 20.46
C GLU A 385 8.69 23.50 19.57
N ASN A 386 9.28 24.41 18.76
CA ASN A 386 10.40 24.13 17.85
C ASN A 386 10.11 23.01 16.82
N ALA A 387 8.85 22.73 16.53
CA ALA A 387 8.51 21.78 15.49
C ALA A 387 8.97 22.27 14.11
N ARG A 388 9.43 21.35 13.27
CA ARG A 388 9.90 21.65 11.91
C ARG A 388 9.23 20.74 10.91
N ASN A 389 8.81 21.31 9.77
CA ASN A 389 8.37 20.56 8.61
C ASN A 389 9.08 21.04 7.37
N PHE A 390 9.48 20.08 6.52
CA PHE A 390 9.87 20.32 5.13
C PHE A 390 8.93 19.52 4.23
N SER A 391 8.32 20.16 3.24
CA SER A 391 7.42 19.53 2.27
C SER A 391 7.80 19.92 0.85
N GLN A 392 8.05 18.95 0.00
CA GLN A 392 8.30 19.10 -1.43
C GLN A 392 7.34 18.20 -2.21
N CYS A 393 6.56 18.82 -3.12
CA CYS A 393 5.52 18.14 -3.88
C CYS A 393 5.66 18.49 -5.37
N ASP A 394 6.34 17.62 -6.12
CA ASP A 394 6.63 17.85 -7.53
C ASP A 394 5.78 16.94 -8.41
N SER A 395 5.36 17.47 -9.57
CA SER A 395 4.59 16.71 -10.55
C SER A 395 5.16 16.89 -11.95
N ILE A 396 5.18 15.80 -12.72
CA ILE A 396 5.49 15.79 -14.15
C ILE A 396 4.25 15.38 -14.93
N LEU A 397 3.97 16.13 -15.98
CA LEU A 397 2.91 15.82 -16.95
C LEU A 397 3.54 15.31 -18.26
N ILE A 398 2.95 14.25 -18.80
CA ILE A 398 3.36 13.63 -20.06
C ILE A 398 2.13 13.59 -20.99
N GLY A 399 2.10 14.49 -21.96
CA GLY A 399 0.97 14.68 -22.86
C GLY A 399 -0.01 15.77 -22.40
N ASP A 400 -1.08 15.99 -23.20
CA ASP A 400 -1.96 17.17 -23.10
C ASP A 400 -3.28 16.92 -22.37
N LYS A 401 -3.63 15.65 -22.08
CA LYS A 401 -4.93 15.26 -21.52
C LYS A 401 -4.86 14.83 -20.04
N CYS A 402 -3.66 14.73 -19.48
CA CYS A 402 -3.45 14.41 -18.08
C CYS A 402 -3.48 15.67 -17.21
N ALA A 403 -3.65 15.50 -15.91
CA ALA A 403 -3.64 16.61 -14.95
C ALA A 403 -3.01 16.24 -13.61
N ALA A 404 -2.43 17.26 -12.96
CA ALA A 404 -1.95 17.19 -11.58
C ALA A 404 -2.55 18.36 -10.78
N HIS A 405 -3.00 18.05 -9.56
CA HIS A 405 -3.56 19.01 -8.62
C HIS A 405 -2.86 18.91 -7.28
N THR A 406 -2.56 20.03 -6.63
CA THR A 406 -1.94 20.06 -5.30
C THR A 406 -2.83 20.84 -4.33
N PHE A 407 -3.15 20.21 -3.20
CA PHE A 407 -4.01 20.79 -2.15
C PHE A 407 -3.27 20.80 -0.81
N PRO A 408 -2.45 21.83 -0.53
CA PRO A 408 -1.80 21.97 0.76
C PRO A 408 -2.80 22.43 1.83
N TYR A 409 -2.73 21.83 3.02
CA TYR A 409 -3.43 22.28 4.20
C TYR A 409 -2.43 22.45 5.35
N ILE A 410 -2.12 23.71 5.70
CA ILE A 410 -1.08 24.06 6.66
C ILE A 410 -1.73 24.82 7.82
N ASP A 411 -1.68 24.25 9.04
CA ASP A 411 -2.22 24.84 10.26
C ASP A 411 -1.12 24.92 11.32
N VAL A 412 -0.43 26.07 11.42
CA VAL A 412 0.67 26.30 12.36
C VAL A 412 0.17 27.15 13.52
N ARG A 413 0.14 26.58 14.73
CA ARG A 413 -0.38 27.24 15.94
C ARG A 413 0.68 27.56 16.99
N ASN A 414 1.96 27.26 16.72
CA ASN A 414 3.06 27.56 17.60
C ASN A 414 4.05 28.54 16.93
N PRO A 415 4.40 29.68 17.55
CA PRO A 415 5.24 30.70 16.93
C PRO A 415 6.71 30.31 16.78
N THR A 416 7.18 29.26 17.47
CA THR A 416 8.56 28.77 17.34
C THR A 416 8.72 27.74 16.23
N ALA A 417 7.63 27.36 15.55
CA ALA A 417 7.64 26.38 14.48
C ALA A 417 8.28 26.92 13.20
N GLN A 418 8.90 26.03 12.45
CA GLN A 418 9.43 26.30 11.11
C GLN A 418 8.72 25.41 10.09
N MET A 419 8.18 26.04 9.06
CA MET A 419 7.42 25.36 8.01
C MET A 419 7.96 25.78 6.63
N GLU A 420 8.39 24.79 5.84
CA GLU A 420 8.83 24.97 4.47
C GLU A 420 7.94 24.14 3.56
N HIS A 421 7.42 24.75 2.49
CA HIS A 421 6.57 24.06 1.50
C HIS A 421 6.93 24.53 0.10
N GLU A 422 7.29 23.56 -0.75
CA GLU A 422 7.55 23.77 -2.17
C GLU A 422 6.63 22.87 -3.01
N ALA A 423 6.14 23.39 -4.12
CA ALA A 423 5.35 22.61 -5.07
C ALA A 423 5.68 23.04 -6.49
N THR A 424 5.99 22.08 -7.34
CA THR A 424 6.27 22.33 -8.77
C THR A 424 5.40 21.42 -9.64
N THR A 425 5.05 21.94 -10.81
CA THR A 425 4.42 21.13 -11.87
C THR A 425 5.06 21.52 -13.19
N SER A 426 5.56 20.55 -13.92
CA SER A 426 6.23 20.73 -15.19
C SER A 426 5.81 19.69 -16.22
N ASN A 427 5.92 20.04 -17.48
CA ASN A 427 5.88 19.09 -18.60
C ASN A 427 7.31 18.66 -18.92
N ILE A 428 7.49 17.49 -19.48
CA ILE A 428 8.77 17.12 -20.10
C ILE A 428 8.97 18.02 -21.30
N GLY A 429 10.07 18.79 -21.29
CA GLY A 429 10.35 19.77 -22.34
C GLY A 429 10.74 19.12 -23.67
N GLU A 430 10.21 19.65 -24.77
CA GLU A 430 10.61 19.22 -26.12
C GLU A 430 12.12 19.32 -26.34
N ASP A 431 12.76 20.35 -25.80
CA ASP A 431 14.22 20.54 -25.88
C ASP A 431 14.99 19.42 -25.17
N GLN A 432 14.48 18.91 -24.06
CA GLN A 432 15.09 17.77 -23.33
C GLN A 432 14.97 16.48 -24.15
N LEU A 433 13.79 16.22 -24.72
CA LEU A 433 13.57 15.06 -25.59
C LEU A 433 14.44 15.17 -26.87
N PHE A 434 14.46 16.33 -27.50
CA PHE A 434 15.29 16.57 -28.68
C PHE A 434 16.78 16.32 -28.35
N TYR A 435 17.28 16.82 -27.22
CA TYR A 435 18.66 16.59 -26.79
C TYR A 435 18.97 15.09 -26.63
N CYS A 436 18.08 14.32 -26.04
CA CYS A 436 18.20 12.86 -25.89
C CYS A 436 18.16 12.14 -27.24
N ASN A 437 17.20 12.51 -28.11
CA ASN A 437 17.04 11.92 -29.43
C ASN A 437 18.28 12.17 -30.31
N GLN A 438 18.90 13.36 -30.24
CA GLN A 438 20.14 13.65 -30.96
C GLN A 438 21.33 12.78 -30.50
N ARG A 439 21.24 12.11 -29.38
CA ARG A 439 22.23 11.15 -28.87
C ARG A 439 21.84 9.69 -29.13
N GLY A 440 20.81 9.47 -29.92
CA GLY A 440 20.37 8.13 -30.34
C GLY A 440 19.46 7.40 -29.36
N LEU A 441 18.94 8.09 -28.33
CA LEU A 441 17.90 7.52 -27.45
C LEU A 441 16.55 7.65 -28.17
N SER A 442 15.70 6.63 -28.01
CA SER A 442 14.31 6.75 -28.42
C SER A 442 13.57 7.75 -27.51
N THR A 443 12.43 8.25 -27.94
CA THR A 443 11.62 9.16 -27.11
C THR A 443 11.15 8.46 -25.83
N GLU A 444 10.80 7.19 -25.92
CA GLU A 444 10.38 6.37 -24.78
C GLU A 444 11.51 6.17 -23.78
N ASP A 445 12.71 5.79 -24.24
CA ASP A 445 13.90 5.67 -23.38
C ASP A 445 14.26 7.01 -22.70
N ALA A 446 14.14 8.11 -23.44
CA ALA A 446 14.39 9.45 -22.88
C ALA A 446 13.41 9.81 -21.78
N ILE A 447 12.12 9.53 -21.95
CA ILE A 447 11.08 9.75 -20.95
C ILE A 447 11.31 8.86 -19.72
N SER A 448 11.57 7.58 -19.93
CA SER A 448 11.89 6.62 -18.85
C SER A 448 13.08 7.10 -18.03
N MET A 449 14.16 7.55 -18.67
CA MET A 449 15.35 8.07 -18.01
C MET A 449 15.05 9.34 -17.19
N ILE A 450 14.26 10.27 -17.73
CA ILE A 450 13.86 11.51 -17.03
C ILE A 450 13.01 11.18 -15.81
N VAL A 451 12.02 10.29 -15.96
CA VAL A 451 11.12 9.89 -14.89
C VAL A 451 11.87 9.14 -13.79
N ASN A 452 12.77 8.21 -14.14
CA ASN A 452 13.59 7.51 -13.15
C ASN A 452 14.50 8.47 -12.38
N GLY A 453 15.09 9.47 -13.05
CA GLY A 453 15.84 10.54 -12.41
C GLY A 453 14.98 11.37 -11.44
N PHE A 454 13.76 11.69 -11.82
CA PHE A 454 12.79 12.43 -11.01
C PHE A 454 12.36 11.66 -9.73
N CYS A 455 12.25 10.35 -9.81
CA CYS A 455 11.82 9.49 -8.70
C CYS A 455 12.96 9.06 -7.78
N LYS A 456 14.22 9.33 -8.13
CA LYS A 456 15.43 8.81 -7.48
C LYS A 456 15.44 9.02 -5.96
N ASP A 457 15.02 10.20 -5.49
CA ASP A 457 15.03 10.50 -4.05
C ASP A 457 14.12 9.57 -3.25
N VAL A 458 12.99 9.16 -3.84
CA VAL A 458 12.06 8.22 -3.21
C VAL A 458 12.58 6.79 -3.31
N PHE A 459 13.12 6.39 -4.47
CA PHE A 459 13.63 5.04 -4.66
C PHE A 459 14.84 4.72 -3.76
N ASN A 460 15.64 5.72 -3.42
CA ASN A 460 16.74 5.56 -2.48
C ASN A 460 16.31 5.20 -1.04
N GLU A 461 15.04 5.43 -0.69
CA GLU A 461 14.49 5.07 0.62
C GLU A 461 13.98 3.61 0.69
N LEU A 462 13.84 2.94 -0.48
CA LEU A 462 13.47 1.53 -0.57
C LEU A 462 14.70 0.63 -0.38
N PRO A 463 14.54 -0.59 0.14
CA PRO A 463 15.53 -1.65 -0.01
C PRO A 463 15.86 -1.88 -1.49
N MET A 464 17.12 -2.24 -1.79
CA MET A 464 17.65 -2.24 -3.16
C MET A 464 16.83 -3.11 -4.12
N GLU A 465 16.39 -4.29 -3.67
CA GLU A 465 15.61 -5.21 -4.50
C GLU A 465 14.26 -4.61 -4.90
N PHE A 466 13.61 -3.91 -3.97
CA PHE A 466 12.32 -3.24 -4.21
C PHE A 466 12.47 -1.93 -4.99
N ALA A 467 13.59 -1.25 -4.86
CA ALA A 467 13.90 -0.09 -5.70
C ALA A 467 14.05 -0.50 -7.18
N MET A 468 14.65 -1.68 -7.44
CA MET A 468 14.75 -2.23 -8.80
C MET A 468 13.38 -2.63 -9.35
N GLU A 469 12.53 -3.26 -8.53
CA GLU A 469 11.16 -3.60 -8.91
C GLU A 469 10.35 -2.33 -9.22
N ALA A 470 10.41 -1.33 -8.35
CA ALA A 470 9.72 -0.05 -8.53
C ALA A 470 10.16 0.65 -9.84
N THR A 471 11.46 0.66 -10.13
CA THR A 471 12.00 1.21 -11.38
C THR A 471 11.42 0.50 -12.60
N LYS A 472 11.41 -0.84 -12.58
CA LYS A 472 10.86 -1.63 -13.70
C LYS A 472 9.35 -1.45 -13.86
N LEU A 473 8.61 -1.36 -12.76
CA LEU A 473 7.16 -1.07 -12.79
C LEU A 473 6.86 0.29 -13.41
N MET A 474 7.67 1.31 -13.13
CA MET A 474 7.53 2.64 -13.73
C MET A 474 7.75 2.61 -15.24
N GLU A 475 8.76 1.86 -15.71
CA GLU A 475 9.05 1.69 -17.14
C GLU A 475 7.86 1.07 -17.87
N VAL A 476 7.39 -0.10 -17.38
CA VAL A 476 6.24 -0.82 -17.96
C VAL A 476 4.96 0.01 -17.93
N SER A 477 4.72 0.73 -16.83
CA SER A 477 3.49 1.55 -16.69
C SER A 477 3.47 2.78 -17.60
N LEU A 478 4.60 3.19 -18.16
CA LEU A 478 4.71 4.31 -19.10
C LEU A 478 4.78 3.88 -20.57
N GLU A 479 4.94 2.57 -20.84
CA GLU A 479 4.93 2.06 -22.21
C GLU A 479 3.61 2.45 -22.92
N GLY A 480 3.72 2.92 -24.16
CA GLY A 480 2.57 3.37 -24.95
C GLY A 480 1.91 4.69 -24.52
N SER A 481 2.42 5.37 -23.49
CA SER A 481 1.88 6.67 -23.05
C SER A 481 2.34 7.86 -23.92
N VAL A 482 3.23 7.61 -24.85
CA VAL A 482 3.84 8.59 -25.76
C VAL A 482 3.37 8.28 -27.19
N GLY A 483 2.17 8.71 -27.53
CA GLY A 483 1.58 8.59 -28.86
C GLY A 483 0.97 9.90 -29.32
#